data_6cb152c9b3062b60c75b705fe04439b4
#
_entry.id   6cb152c9b3062b60c75b705fe04439b4
#
_cell.length_a   1.000
_cell.length_b   1.000
_cell.length_c   1.000
_cell.angle_alpha   90.00
_cell.angle_beta   90.00
_cell.angle_gamma   90.00
#
_symmetry.space_group_name_H-M   'P 1'
#
loop_
_entity.id
_entity.type
_entity.pdbx_description
1 polymer ?
#
loop_
_entity_poly.entity_id
_entity_poly.type
_entity_poly.pdbx_seq_one_letter_code
_entity_poly.pdbx_strand_id
1 'polypeptide(L)'
;MPGVGKGTYAKILSKTMDIEHVSAGDLVREEIGRKTDLGEKMQNIVNSGQLLPDEMVVDAVIKKITMPKTKASERGFLLDGFPRTIAQAERLSETVPVDVVLNFTLEEAILVEKACARRKCGECGKGYNVADIDYTTKDGVRIIMPPLSPPGKCVGKMTMRDDDKEETVRARLEAFKRQSLPVEDWYRKKGMLSEFEILGGIPETTPRLMRFCLEEMKKSSA
;
A
#
# COMPACT_ATOMS: atom_id res chain seq x y z
N MET A 1 -4.34 -1.42 5.67
CA MET A 1 -3.53 -1.73 6.87
C MET A 1 -2.09 -2.04 6.49
N PRO A 2 -1.07 -1.78 7.36
CA PRO A 2 0.30 -2.26 7.16
C PRO A 2 0.35 -3.80 7.05
N GLY A 3 1.26 -4.37 6.25
CA GLY A 3 1.40 -5.83 6.13
C GLY A 3 0.41 -6.54 5.18
N VAL A 4 -0.73 -5.93 4.85
CA VAL A 4 -1.79 -6.57 4.05
C VAL A 4 -1.39 -6.94 2.60
N GLY A 5 -0.31 -6.34 2.07
CA GLY A 5 0.17 -6.61 0.70
C GLY A 5 -0.22 -5.54 -0.32
N LYS A 6 -0.66 -4.35 0.11
CA LYS A 6 -1.06 -3.24 -0.79
C LYS A 6 -0.15 -3.05 -1.98
N GLY A 7 1.14 -2.81 -1.74
CA GLY A 7 2.09 -2.56 -2.81
C GLY A 7 2.30 -3.72 -3.78
N THR A 8 2.05 -4.96 -3.36
CA THR A 8 2.10 -6.13 -4.23
C THR A 8 0.91 -6.14 -5.18
N TYR A 9 -0.30 -6.00 -4.62
CA TYR A 9 -1.52 -5.98 -5.42
C TYR A 9 -1.63 -4.72 -6.28
N ALA A 10 -1.19 -3.56 -5.77
CA ALA A 10 -1.12 -2.33 -6.54
C ALA A 10 -0.24 -2.47 -7.80
N LYS A 11 0.92 -3.13 -7.70
CA LYS A 11 1.78 -3.42 -8.86
C LYS A 11 1.14 -4.38 -9.85
N ILE A 12 0.41 -5.38 -9.37
CA ILE A 12 -0.30 -6.32 -10.24
C ILE A 12 -1.44 -5.59 -10.96
N LEU A 13 -2.27 -4.87 -10.23
CA LEU A 13 -3.40 -4.12 -10.79
C LEU A 13 -2.93 -3.09 -11.82
N SER A 14 -1.95 -2.25 -11.47
CA SER A 14 -1.46 -1.21 -12.37
C SER A 14 -0.87 -1.76 -13.66
N LYS A 15 -0.17 -2.90 -13.58
CA LYS A 15 0.37 -3.57 -14.76
C LYS A 15 -0.75 -4.16 -15.63
N THR A 16 -1.76 -4.79 -15.03
CA THR A 16 -2.84 -5.45 -15.78
C THR A 16 -3.82 -4.45 -16.40
N MET A 17 -4.08 -3.35 -15.69
CA MET A 17 -4.97 -2.28 -16.15
C MET A 17 -4.25 -1.22 -17.00
N ASP A 18 -2.95 -1.34 -17.14
CA ASP A 18 -2.08 -0.41 -17.87
C ASP A 18 -2.19 1.05 -17.39
N ILE A 19 -2.26 1.25 -16.06
CA ILE A 19 -2.29 2.55 -15.38
C ILE A 19 -1.01 2.79 -14.59
N GLU A 20 -0.74 4.05 -14.19
CA GLU A 20 0.44 4.39 -13.40
C GLU A 20 0.29 3.92 -11.95
N HIS A 21 1.31 3.25 -11.40
CA HIS A 21 1.40 2.96 -9.96
C HIS A 21 2.17 4.08 -9.26
N VAL A 22 1.50 4.83 -8.41
CA VAL A 22 2.08 5.92 -7.62
C VAL A 22 2.06 5.55 -6.15
N SER A 23 3.23 5.20 -5.62
CA SER A 23 3.43 4.89 -4.20
C SER A 23 3.96 6.11 -3.47
N ALA A 24 3.18 6.66 -2.54
CA ALA A 24 3.62 7.78 -1.71
C ALA A 24 4.90 7.46 -0.92
N GLY A 25 5.03 6.23 -0.44
CA GLY A 25 6.25 5.79 0.24
C GLY A 25 7.46 5.70 -0.68
N ASP A 26 7.29 5.39 -1.97
CA ASP A 26 8.39 5.38 -2.92
C ASP A 26 8.81 6.81 -3.30
N LEU A 27 7.85 7.72 -3.48
CA LEU A 27 8.13 9.15 -3.73
C LEU A 27 8.94 9.77 -2.58
N VAL A 28 8.55 9.49 -1.34
CA VAL A 28 9.31 9.96 -0.15
C VAL A 28 10.72 9.38 -0.14
N ARG A 29 10.88 8.08 -0.39
CA ARG A 29 12.21 7.44 -0.42
C ARG A 29 13.09 7.98 -1.56
N GLU A 30 12.49 8.28 -2.70
CA GLU A 30 13.18 8.90 -3.83
C GLU A 30 13.70 10.30 -3.47
N GLU A 31 12.85 11.13 -2.84
CA GLU A 31 13.25 12.47 -2.41
C GLU A 31 14.35 12.43 -1.34
N ILE A 32 14.25 11.54 -0.37
CA ILE A 32 15.30 11.29 0.62
C ILE A 32 16.61 10.87 -0.06
N GLY A 33 16.52 10.00 -1.06
CA GLY A 33 17.68 9.50 -1.82
C GLY A 33 18.41 10.59 -2.63
N ARG A 34 17.71 11.67 -2.98
CA ARG A 34 18.29 12.84 -3.69
C ARG A 34 19.17 13.71 -2.79
N LYS A 35 19.13 13.52 -1.47
CA LYS A 35 19.91 14.28 -0.48
C LYS A 35 19.75 15.80 -0.61
N THR A 36 18.53 16.25 -0.90
CA THR A 36 18.14 17.66 -0.86
C THR A 36 17.84 18.06 0.58
N ASP A 37 17.81 19.37 0.89
CA ASP A 37 17.40 19.86 2.21
C ASP A 37 16.02 19.35 2.61
N LEU A 38 15.11 19.19 1.64
CA LEU A 38 13.80 18.60 1.84
C LEU A 38 13.92 17.11 2.16
N GLY A 39 14.74 16.37 1.43
CA GLY A 39 15.00 14.94 1.65
C GLY A 39 15.59 14.67 3.03
N GLU A 40 16.52 15.50 3.50
CA GLU A 40 17.09 15.38 4.85
C GLU A 40 16.05 15.64 5.95
N LYS A 41 15.20 16.66 5.78
CA LYS A 41 14.08 16.92 6.69
C LYS A 41 13.11 15.73 6.75
N MET A 42 12.74 15.19 5.58
CA MET A 42 11.89 14.00 5.48
C MET A 42 12.54 12.79 6.17
N GLN A 43 13.84 12.57 5.98
CA GLN A 43 14.57 11.46 6.59
C GLN A 43 14.53 11.53 8.13
N ASN A 44 14.73 12.71 8.70
CA ASN A 44 14.72 12.91 10.14
C ASN A 44 13.34 12.59 10.76
N ILE A 45 12.27 13.01 10.09
CA ILE A 45 10.89 12.73 10.51
C ILE A 45 10.58 11.22 10.40
N VAL A 46 10.95 10.59 9.29
CA VAL A 46 10.75 9.15 9.08
C VAL A 46 11.53 8.32 10.09
N ASN A 47 12.77 8.69 10.39
CA ASN A 47 13.61 8.00 11.38
C ASN A 47 13.04 8.08 12.80
N SER A 48 12.31 9.16 13.14
CA SER A 48 11.61 9.28 14.44
C SER A 48 10.30 8.47 14.49
N GLY A 49 9.95 7.75 13.43
CA GLY A 49 8.72 6.97 13.34
C GLY A 49 7.45 7.80 13.15
N GLN A 50 7.58 9.10 12.94
CA GLN A 50 6.46 10.01 12.72
C GLN A 50 6.01 9.99 11.25
N LEU A 51 4.76 10.40 11.01
CA LEU A 51 4.31 10.70 9.65
C LEU A 51 4.87 12.05 9.20
N LEU A 52 5.15 12.13 7.91
CA LEU A 52 5.48 13.41 7.28
C LEU A 52 4.28 14.36 7.33
N PRO A 53 4.51 15.67 7.44
CA PRO A 53 3.45 16.67 7.27
C PRO A 53 2.67 16.44 5.98
N ASP A 54 1.35 16.62 6.05
CA ASP A 54 0.44 16.32 4.94
C ASP A 54 0.82 17.06 3.66
N GLU A 55 1.17 18.33 3.76
CA GLU A 55 1.57 19.19 2.64
C GLU A 55 2.75 18.60 1.84
N MET A 56 3.78 18.10 2.53
CA MET A 56 4.96 17.53 1.86
C MET A 56 4.61 16.32 1.00
N VAL A 57 3.66 15.49 1.46
CA VAL A 57 3.27 14.27 0.76
C VAL A 57 2.25 14.56 -0.35
N VAL A 58 1.28 15.42 -0.07
CA VAL A 58 0.23 15.82 -1.01
C VAL A 58 0.82 16.44 -2.26
N ASP A 59 1.70 17.43 -2.11
CA ASP A 59 2.30 18.14 -3.24
C ASP A 59 3.12 17.20 -4.12
N ALA A 60 3.88 16.29 -3.53
CA ALA A 60 4.66 15.30 -4.28
C ALA A 60 3.75 14.35 -5.07
N VAL A 61 2.65 13.87 -4.46
CA VAL A 61 1.69 12.98 -5.12
C VAL A 61 0.94 13.70 -6.23
N ILE A 62 0.36 14.87 -5.95
CA ILE A 62 -0.39 15.66 -6.93
C ILE A 62 0.50 15.99 -8.12
N LYS A 63 1.70 16.50 -7.89
CA LYS A 63 2.66 16.78 -8.96
C LYS A 63 2.90 15.56 -9.84
N LYS A 64 3.05 14.39 -9.24
CA LYS A 64 3.31 13.14 -9.98
C LYS A 64 2.13 12.74 -10.87
N ILE A 65 0.89 12.82 -10.37
CA ILE A 65 -0.30 12.37 -11.10
C ILE A 65 -0.81 13.39 -12.13
N THR A 66 -0.54 14.68 -11.92
CA THR A 66 -0.97 15.75 -12.84
C THR A 66 0.09 16.14 -13.89
N MET A 67 1.28 15.55 -13.81
CA MET A 67 2.35 15.83 -14.77
C MET A 67 1.90 15.49 -16.19
N PRO A 68 1.93 16.43 -17.16
CA PRO A 68 1.44 16.20 -18.50
C PRO A 68 2.29 15.15 -19.24
N LYS A 69 1.67 14.46 -20.20
CA LYS A 69 2.31 13.41 -21.02
C LYS A 69 2.91 12.26 -20.22
N THR A 70 2.35 11.98 -19.06
CA THR A 70 2.68 10.80 -18.28
C THR A 70 1.56 9.77 -18.39
N LYS A 71 1.87 8.52 -18.07
CA LYS A 71 0.88 7.46 -18.02
C LYS A 71 -0.26 7.79 -17.06
N ALA A 72 0.04 8.45 -15.94
CA ALA A 72 -0.94 8.89 -14.95
C ALA A 72 -1.97 9.85 -15.56
N SER A 73 -1.51 10.84 -16.35
CA SER A 73 -2.38 11.85 -16.96
C SER A 73 -3.15 11.36 -18.19
N GLU A 74 -2.66 10.32 -18.87
CA GLU A 74 -3.25 9.81 -20.11
C GLU A 74 -4.14 8.59 -19.91
N ARG A 75 -3.80 7.72 -18.95
CA ARG A 75 -4.47 6.41 -18.75
C ARG A 75 -5.05 6.22 -17.35
N GLY A 76 -4.73 7.12 -16.43
CA GLY A 76 -5.11 7.01 -15.03
C GLY A 76 -4.01 6.47 -14.12
N PHE A 77 -4.30 6.43 -12.85
CA PHE A 77 -3.35 6.08 -11.81
C PHE A 77 -3.96 5.22 -10.71
N LEU A 78 -3.08 4.55 -9.97
CA LEU A 78 -3.39 3.83 -8.74
C LEU A 78 -2.48 4.38 -7.64
N LEU A 79 -3.08 4.96 -6.60
CA LEU A 79 -2.35 5.45 -5.42
C LEU A 79 -2.17 4.33 -4.39
N ASP A 80 -0.95 4.16 -3.90
CA ASP A 80 -0.62 3.21 -2.83
C ASP A 80 -0.07 3.95 -1.61
N GLY A 81 -0.75 3.80 -0.48
CA GLY A 81 -0.38 4.40 0.79
C GLY A 81 -0.67 5.91 0.89
N PHE A 82 -1.63 6.40 0.11
CA PHE A 82 -2.16 7.75 0.12
C PHE A 82 -3.63 7.74 -0.35
N PRO A 83 -4.53 8.57 0.25
CA PRO A 83 -4.30 9.43 1.41
C PRO A 83 -4.24 8.64 2.73
N ARG A 84 -3.67 9.25 3.80
CA ARG A 84 -3.59 8.68 5.15
C ARG A 84 -4.26 9.55 6.21
N THR A 85 -4.61 10.77 5.86
CA THR A 85 -5.35 11.73 6.71
C THR A 85 -6.54 12.28 5.94
N ILE A 86 -7.53 12.84 6.67
CA ILE A 86 -8.70 13.48 6.04
C ILE A 86 -8.25 14.68 5.21
N ALA A 87 -7.33 15.49 5.71
CA ALA A 87 -6.80 16.65 4.98
C ALA A 87 -6.17 16.25 3.64
N GLN A 88 -5.43 15.13 3.61
CA GLN A 88 -4.89 14.59 2.36
C GLN A 88 -6.01 14.13 1.40
N ALA A 89 -7.08 13.50 1.94
CA ALA A 89 -8.20 13.02 1.13
C ALA A 89 -9.00 14.19 0.52
N GLU A 90 -9.25 15.23 1.29
CA GLU A 90 -9.91 16.44 0.84
C GLU A 90 -9.10 17.12 -0.26
N ARG A 91 -7.83 17.37 -0.02
CA ARG A 91 -6.93 18.00 -0.99
C ARG A 91 -6.80 17.20 -2.30
N LEU A 92 -6.77 15.86 -2.21
CA LEU A 92 -6.77 15.01 -3.39
C LEU A 92 -8.07 15.16 -4.18
N SER A 93 -9.23 15.13 -3.50
CA SER A 93 -10.55 15.22 -4.15
C SER A 93 -10.83 16.57 -4.81
N GLU A 94 -10.18 17.64 -4.35
CA GLU A 94 -10.24 18.97 -4.99
C GLU A 94 -9.43 19.05 -6.29
N THR A 95 -8.46 18.17 -6.45
CA THR A 95 -7.47 18.25 -7.53
C THR A 95 -7.75 17.26 -8.65
N VAL A 96 -8.13 16.04 -8.32
CA VAL A 96 -8.36 14.96 -9.29
C VAL A 96 -9.56 14.11 -8.89
N PRO A 97 -10.33 13.59 -9.86
CA PRO A 97 -11.37 12.61 -9.56
C PRO A 97 -10.76 11.30 -9.04
N VAL A 98 -11.44 10.71 -8.07
CA VAL A 98 -11.14 9.38 -7.55
C VAL A 98 -12.35 8.50 -7.83
N ASP A 99 -12.20 7.48 -8.64
CA ASP A 99 -13.31 6.61 -9.05
C ASP A 99 -13.64 5.55 -8.00
N VAL A 100 -12.61 4.92 -7.44
CA VAL A 100 -12.76 3.80 -6.48
C VAL A 100 -11.67 3.86 -5.41
N VAL A 101 -12.06 3.63 -4.17
CA VAL A 101 -11.14 3.44 -3.03
C VAL A 101 -11.24 2.01 -2.54
N LEU A 102 -10.15 1.27 -2.62
CA LEU A 102 -10.07 -0.12 -2.19
C LEU A 102 -9.46 -0.24 -0.80
N ASN A 103 -10.22 -0.76 0.15
CA ASN A 103 -9.72 -1.14 1.46
C ASN A 103 -9.47 -2.65 1.51
N PHE A 104 -8.20 -3.04 1.69
CA PHE A 104 -7.84 -4.45 1.89
C PHE A 104 -7.89 -4.79 3.37
N THR A 105 -8.68 -5.80 3.70
CA THR A 105 -8.81 -6.33 5.06
C THR A 105 -8.14 -7.70 5.19
N LEU A 106 -7.59 -7.97 6.37
CA LEU A 106 -6.96 -9.23 6.73
C LEU A 106 -6.88 -9.30 8.26
N GLU A 107 -6.96 -10.49 8.83
CA GLU A 107 -6.81 -10.75 10.26
C GLU A 107 -5.52 -10.13 10.81
N GLU A 108 -5.61 -9.47 11.98
CA GLU A 108 -4.49 -8.74 12.57
C GLU A 108 -3.30 -9.65 12.90
N ALA A 109 -3.56 -10.88 13.36
CA ALA A 109 -2.51 -11.86 13.63
C ALA A 109 -1.68 -12.14 12.37
N ILE A 110 -2.35 -12.33 11.22
CA ILE A 110 -1.70 -12.55 9.93
C ILE A 110 -0.94 -11.30 9.47
N LEU A 111 -1.49 -10.10 9.72
CA LEU A 111 -0.82 -8.84 9.37
C LEU A 111 0.53 -8.68 10.05
N VAL A 112 0.59 -8.97 11.36
CA VAL A 112 1.83 -8.90 12.14
C VAL A 112 2.85 -9.90 11.61
N GLU A 113 2.45 -11.16 11.45
CA GLU A 113 3.33 -12.22 10.94
C GLU A 113 3.89 -11.88 9.55
N LYS A 114 3.02 -11.47 8.62
CA LYS A 114 3.44 -11.06 7.27
C LYS A 114 4.37 -9.85 7.28
N ALA A 115 4.11 -8.87 8.13
CA ALA A 115 4.96 -7.69 8.21
C ALA A 115 6.37 -8.03 8.73
N CYS A 116 6.47 -8.85 9.77
CA CYS A 116 7.73 -9.30 10.35
C CYS A 116 8.51 -10.26 9.41
N ALA A 117 7.79 -11.02 8.58
CA ALA A 117 8.38 -11.95 7.61
C ALA A 117 8.76 -11.30 6.27
N ARG A 118 8.56 -10.00 6.11
CA ARG A 118 8.93 -9.28 4.88
C ARG A 118 10.45 -9.21 4.72
N ARG A 119 10.91 -9.42 3.49
CA ARG A 119 12.33 -9.35 3.14
C ARG A 119 12.50 -8.52 1.87
N LYS A 120 13.67 -7.91 1.74
CA LYS A 120 14.10 -7.21 0.52
C LYS A 120 15.43 -7.77 0.07
N CYS A 121 15.56 -8.07 -1.21
CA CYS A 121 16.87 -8.48 -1.76
C CYS A 121 17.78 -7.25 -1.91
N GLY A 122 18.98 -7.32 -1.34
CA GLY A 122 19.96 -6.23 -1.41
C GLY A 122 20.49 -5.96 -2.81
N GLU A 123 20.47 -6.97 -3.70
CA GLU A 123 20.93 -6.80 -5.09
C GLU A 123 19.84 -6.35 -6.05
N CYS A 124 18.72 -7.09 -6.14
CA CYS A 124 17.68 -6.77 -7.12
C CYS A 124 16.59 -5.84 -6.61
N GLY A 125 16.61 -5.46 -5.35
CA GLY A 125 15.63 -4.57 -4.71
C GLY A 125 14.22 -5.14 -4.56
N LYS A 126 13.93 -6.36 -5.06
CA LYS A 126 12.60 -6.98 -4.98
C LYS A 126 12.24 -7.37 -3.55
N GLY A 127 10.96 -7.21 -3.22
CA GLY A 127 10.39 -7.66 -1.95
C GLY A 127 9.90 -9.09 -2.03
N TYR A 128 10.08 -9.81 -0.92
CA TYR A 128 9.62 -11.18 -0.70
C TYR A 128 8.94 -11.28 0.66
N ASN A 129 8.25 -12.38 0.91
CA ASN A 129 7.67 -12.67 2.22
C ASN A 129 7.92 -14.12 2.56
N VAL A 130 8.55 -14.38 3.70
CA VAL A 130 8.91 -15.73 4.12
C VAL A 130 7.95 -16.33 5.15
N ALA A 131 6.84 -15.66 5.45
CA ALA A 131 5.79 -16.24 6.27
C ALA A 131 5.16 -17.43 5.56
N ASP A 132 4.91 -18.49 6.32
CA ASP A 132 4.15 -19.66 5.90
C ASP A 132 2.87 -19.71 6.76
N ILE A 133 1.79 -19.15 6.23
CA ILE A 133 0.57 -18.92 6.98
C ILE A 133 -0.43 -20.02 6.68
N ASP A 134 -0.87 -20.69 7.74
CA ASP A 134 -2.02 -21.57 7.78
C ASP A 134 -2.87 -21.17 9.00
N TYR A 135 -3.84 -20.33 8.77
CA TYR A 135 -4.65 -19.71 9.82
C TYR A 135 -6.14 -19.98 9.60
N THR A 136 -6.85 -20.32 10.68
CA THR A 136 -8.31 -20.45 10.63
C THR A 136 -8.92 -19.29 11.40
N THR A 137 -9.78 -18.52 10.74
CA THR A 137 -10.52 -17.40 11.34
C THR A 137 -11.53 -17.90 12.38
N LYS A 138 -12.06 -17.00 13.19
CA LYS A 138 -13.11 -17.34 14.18
C LYS A 138 -14.37 -17.91 13.52
N ASP A 139 -14.64 -17.49 12.29
CA ASP A 139 -15.79 -17.96 11.50
C ASP A 139 -15.50 -19.25 10.71
N GLY A 140 -14.36 -19.91 10.97
CA GLY A 140 -13.98 -21.19 10.38
C GLY A 140 -13.37 -21.10 8.97
N VAL A 141 -13.10 -19.91 8.46
CA VAL A 141 -12.43 -19.73 7.15
C VAL A 141 -10.95 -20.01 7.28
N ARG A 142 -10.43 -20.97 6.52
CA ARG A 142 -9.00 -21.30 6.48
C ARG A 142 -8.29 -20.44 5.46
N ILE A 143 -7.26 -19.72 5.90
CA ILE A 143 -6.41 -18.83 5.08
C ILE A 143 -5.03 -19.46 4.94
N ILE A 144 -4.65 -19.78 3.72
CA ILE A 144 -3.34 -20.36 3.40
C ILE A 144 -2.57 -19.37 2.54
N MET A 145 -1.37 -18.97 3.00
CA MET A 145 -0.47 -18.09 2.25
C MET A 145 0.95 -18.66 2.33
N PRO A 146 1.37 -19.46 1.35
CA PRO A 146 2.71 -20.02 1.33
C PRO A 146 3.76 -18.92 1.17
N PRO A 147 5.02 -19.16 1.60
CA PRO A 147 6.08 -18.19 1.48
C PRO A 147 6.38 -17.84 0.02
N LEU A 148 6.61 -16.56 -0.23
CA LEU A 148 7.14 -16.08 -1.51
C LEU A 148 8.67 -16.20 -1.49
N SER A 149 9.15 -17.38 -1.82
CA SER A 149 10.58 -17.70 -1.81
C SER A 149 11.34 -16.90 -2.87
N PRO A 150 12.52 -16.36 -2.52
CA PRO A 150 13.38 -15.70 -3.49
C PRO A 150 13.96 -16.72 -4.47
N PRO A 151 14.21 -16.34 -5.74
CA PRO A 151 14.97 -17.19 -6.67
C PRO A 151 16.38 -17.41 -6.14
N GLY A 152 17.01 -18.55 -6.53
CA GLY A 152 18.31 -18.99 -5.98
C GLY A 152 19.40 -17.93 -5.93
N LYS A 153 19.47 -17.03 -6.94
CA LYS A 153 20.43 -15.91 -6.98
C LYS A 153 20.23 -14.86 -5.88
N CYS A 154 19.05 -14.81 -5.26
CA CYS A 154 18.70 -13.86 -4.19
C CYS A 154 18.78 -14.50 -2.80
N VAL A 155 18.94 -15.82 -2.71
CA VAL A 155 19.13 -16.55 -1.45
C VAL A 155 20.39 -16.05 -0.75
N GLY A 156 20.33 -15.79 0.55
CA GLY A 156 21.45 -15.26 1.33
C GLY A 156 21.68 -13.74 1.22
N LYS A 157 20.93 -13.03 0.34
CA LYS A 157 21.05 -11.58 0.13
C LYS A 157 19.81 -10.82 0.63
N MET A 158 19.01 -11.48 1.44
CA MET A 158 17.73 -10.97 1.94
C MET A 158 17.95 -10.21 3.24
N THR A 159 17.45 -8.99 3.29
CA THR A 159 17.47 -8.15 4.50
C THR A 159 16.04 -7.87 4.97
N MET A 160 15.89 -7.80 6.28
CA MET A 160 14.67 -7.27 6.90
C MET A 160 14.76 -5.73 6.88
N ARG A 161 13.63 -5.05 6.76
CA ARG A 161 13.59 -3.59 6.94
C ARG A 161 13.66 -3.28 8.43
N ASP A 162 14.20 -2.12 8.78
CA ASP A 162 14.29 -1.68 10.18
C ASP A 162 12.90 -1.52 10.82
N ASP A 163 11.88 -1.17 10.01
CA ASP A 163 10.50 -0.97 10.43
C ASP A 163 9.64 -2.25 10.41
N ASP A 164 10.23 -3.43 10.21
CA ASP A 164 9.56 -4.74 10.22
C ASP A 164 9.77 -5.54 11.53
N LYS A 165 10.34 -4.92 12.56
CA LYS A 165 10.37 -5.50 13.91
C LYS A 165 8.97 -5.52 14.49
N GLU A 166 8.62 -6.58 15.24
CA GLU A 166 7.25 -6.78 15.73
C GLU A 166 6.72 -5.60 16.53
N GLU A 167 7.52 -5.04 17.43
CA GLU A 167 7.15 -3.86 18.22
C GLU A 167 6.79 -2.66 17.31
N THR A 168 7.64 -2.39 16.31
CA THR A 168 7.41 -1.32 15.33
C THR A 168 6.18 -1.59 14.48
N VAL A 169 5.97 -2.85 14.08
CA VAL A 169 4.79 -3.27 13.31
C VAL A 169 3.51 -3.04 14.10
N ARG A 170 3.47 -3.43 15.39
CA ARG A 170 2.33 -3.20 16.28
C ARG A 170 2.06 -1.71 16.48
N ALA A 171 3.09 -0.91 16.73
CA ALA A 171 2.96 0.55 16.84
C ALA A 171 2.39 1.17 15.56
N ARG A 172 2.81 0.69 14.39
CA ARG A 172 2.28 1.13 13.08
C ARG A 172 0.83 0.72 12.85
N LEU A 173 0.40 -0.43 13.35
CA LEU A 173 -1.00 -0.85 13.30
C LEU A 173 -1.87 0.06 14.16
N GLU A 174 -1.43 0.39 15.36
CA GLU A 174 -2.14 1.34 16.23
C GLU A 174 -2.18 2.76 15.65
N ALA A 175 -1.09 3.23 15.07
CA ALA A 175 -1.06 4.51 14.36
C ALA A 175 -2.04 4.51 13.17
N PHE A 176 -2.09 3.40 12.41
CA PHE A 176 -3.04 3.23 11.32
C PHE A 176 -4.50 3.31 11.81
N LYS A 177 -4.83 2.60 12.88
CA LYS A 177 -6.19 2.64 13.46
C LYS A 177 -6.59 4.07 13.83
N ARG A 178 -5.69 4.84 14.43
CA ARG A 178 -6.00 6.22 14.84
C ARG A 178 -6.11 7.21 13.68
N GLN A 179 -5.29 7.06 12.64
CA GLN A 179 -5.13 8.09 11.61
C GLN A 179 -5.82 7.73 10.30
N SER A 180 -5.85 6.46 9.92
CA SER A 180 -6.34 6.04 8.61
C SER A 180 -7.77 5.50 8.64
N LEU A 181 -8.27 4.99 9.78
CA LEU A 181 -9.69 4.63 9.89
C LEU A 181 -10.62 5.82 9.64
N PRO A 182 -10.35 7.04 10.14
CA PRO A 182 -11.16 8.21 9.80
C PRO A 182 -11.22 8.49 8.29
N VAL A 183 -10.16 8.18 7.54
CA VAL A 183 -10.13 8.33 6.07
C VAL A 183 -11.03 7.30 5.40
N GLU A 184 -11.00 6.05 5.88
CA GLU A 184 -11.90 4.99 5.40
C GLU A 184 -13.37 5.40 5.60
N ASP A 185 -13.72 5.93 6.79
CA ASP A 185 -15.07 6.42 7.09
C ASP A 185 -15.48 7.62 6.22
N TRP A 186 -14.53 8.50 5.93
CA TRP A 186 -14.78 9.64 5.04
C TRP A 186 -15.15 9.18 3.62
N TYR A 187 -14.41 8.22 3.05
CA TYR A 187 -14.72 7.64 1.74
C TYR A 187 -15.98 6.76 1.76
N ARG A 188 -16.23 6.04 2.86
CA ARG A 188 -17.45 5.24 3.04
C ARG A 188 -18.70 6.12 3.01
N LYS A 189 -18.69 7.27 3.71
CA LYS A 189 -19.79 8.25 3.69
C LYS A 189 -20.04 8.85 2.30
N LYS A 190 -19.01 8.89 1.45
CA LYS A 190 -19.13 9.33 0.05
C LYS A 190 -19.54 8.20 -0.92
N GLY A 191 -19.75 6.99 -0.44
CA GLY A 191 -20.08 5.84 -1.29
C GLY A 191 -18.96 5.35 -2.19
N MET A 192 -17.70 5.76 -1.92
CA MET A 192 -16.54 5.48 -2.77
C MET A 192 -15.67 4.35 -2.25
N LEU A 193 -15.90 3.87 -1.01
CA LEU A 193 -15.09 2.84 -0.37
C LEU A 193 -15.64 1.45 -0.67
N SER A 194 -14.81 0.61 -1.24
CA SER A 194 -15.10 -0.82 -1.45
C SER A 194 -14.12 -1.67 -0.64
N GLU A 195 -14.64 -2.61 0.14
CA GLU A 195 -13.84 -3.49 1.01
C GLU A 195 -13.55 -4.81 0.30
N PHE A 196 -12.30 -5.23 0.34
CA PHE A 196 -11.86 -6.49 -0.24
C PHE A 196 -11.08 -7.30 0.79
N GLU A 197 -11.62 -8.45 1.16
CA GLU A 197 -11.01 -9.36 2.11
C GLU A 197 -10.02 -10.31 1.43
N ILE A 198 -8.80 -10.38 1.99
CA ILE A 198 -7.75 -11.28 1.51
C ILE A 198 -7.85 -12.60 2.25
N LEU A 199 -8.26 -13.65 1.54
CA LEU A 199 -8.51 -14.99 2.08
C LEU A 199 -7.50 -16.04 1.60
N GLY A 200 -6.37 -15.63 1.02
CA GLY A 200 -5.38 -16.57 0.48
C GLY A 200 -4.14 -15.89 -0.05
N GLY A 201 -3.26 -16.67 -0.66
CA GLY A 201 -2.05 -16.22 -1.30
C GLY A 201 -2.29 -15.35 -2.54
N ILE A 202 -1.20 -14.92 -3.19
CA ILE A 202 -1.29 -14.07 -4.39
C ILE A 202 -2.02 -14.77 -5.54
N PRO A 203 -1.78 -16.08 -5.84
CA PRO A 203 -2.45 -16.77 -6.93
C PRO A 203 -3.97 -16.82 -6.77
N GLU A 204 -4.47 -17.08 -5.57
CA GLU A 204 -5.89 -17.18 -5.26
C GLU A 204 -6.56 -15.81 -5.20
N THR A 205 -5.85 -14.83 -4.63
CA THR A 205 -6.38 -13.48 -4.40
C THR A 205 -6.44 -12.67 -5.69
N THR A 206 -5.44 -12.77 -6.57
CA THR A 206 -5.34 -11.92 -7.76
C THR A 206 -6.55 -12.01 -8.69
N PRO A 207 -7.05 -13.19 -9.10
CA PRO A 207 -8.21 -13.28 -9.98
C PRO A 207 -9.49 -12.70 -9.35
N ARG A 208 -9.68 -12.91 -8.03
CA ARG A 208 -10.82 -12.36 -7.29
C ARG A 208 -10.74 -10.83 -7.24
N LEU A 209 -9.56 -10.29 -6.94
CA LEU A 209 -9.32 -8.85 -6.87
C LEU A 209 -9.54 -8.18 -8.23
N MET A 210 -9.06 -8.77 -9.31
CA MET A 210 -9.26 -8.23 -10.66
C MET A 210 -10.74 -8.13 -11.02
N ARG A 211 -11.51 -9.19 -10.77
CA ARG A 211 -12.96 -9.18 -10.99
C ARG A 211 -13.64 -8.11 -10.16
N PHE A 212 -13.32 -8.04 -8.87
CA PHE A 212 -13.86 -7.06 -7.95
C PHE A 212 -13.57 -5.62 -8.42
N CYS A 213 -12.34 -5.30 -8.82
CA CYS A 213 -11.99 -3.98 -9.33
C CYS A 213 -12.80 -3.60 -10.57
N LEU A 214 -12.96 -4.54 -11.53
CA LEU A 214 -13.73 -4.30 -12.75
C LEU A 214 -15.22 -4.06 -12.47
N GLU A 215 -15.78 -4.75 -11.47
CA GLU A 215 -17.17 -4.55 -11.03
C GLU A 215 -17.35 -3.17 -10.37
N GLU A 216 -16.45 -2.78 -9.46
CA GLU A 216 -16.51 -1.49 -8.78
C GLU A 216 -16.32 -0.31 -9.75
N MET A 217 -15.41 -0.42 -10.70
CA MET A 217 -15.21 0.62 -11.73
C MET A 217 -16.45 0.79 -12.62
N LYS A 218 -17.17 -0.28 -12.95
CA LYS A 218 -18.42 -0.18 -13.71
C LYS A 218 -19.51 0.56 -12.93
N LYS A 219 -19.59 0.35 -11.61
CA LYS A 219 -20.55 1.05 -10.74
C LYS A 219 -20.25 2.55 -10.67
N SER A 220 -18.96 2.92 -10.63
CA SER A 220 -18.55 4.33 -10.59
C SER A 220 -18.78 5.07 -11.91
N SER A 221 -18.88 4.34 -13.02
CA SER A 221 -19.09 4.93 -14.36
C SER A 221 -20.57 5.03 -14.76
N ALA A 222 -21.50 4.48 -13.96
CA ALA A 222 -22.93 4.47 -14.19
C ALA A 222 -23.64 5.58 -13.42
#